data_cb501b3a66fcc5703fe18c3a17b6ff11
#
_entry.id   cb501b3a66fcc5703fe18c3a17b6ff11
#
_cell.length_a   1.000
_cell.length_b   1.000
_cell.length_c   1.000
_cell.angle_alpha   90.00
_cell.angle_beta   90.00
_cell.angle_gamma   90.00
#
_symmetry.space_group_name_H-M   'P 1'
#
loop_
_entity.id
_entity.type
_entity.pdbx_description
1 polymer ?
#
loop_
_entity_poly.entity_id
_entity_poly.type
_entity_poly.pdbx_seq_one_letter_code
_entity_poly.pdbx_strand_id
1 'polypeptide(L)'
;MRRHLPFLAALATAVSIGFDAEAGPLSDAAARAESQANTGDTAAAWETLRQAVSDFSQTLPFAIGKAVFVAAAPVGYAMYEPKQDSTFKAGEKLVSYVEPVGLTWKKAGDEGKVETRFTVDLEIMNPDGDVLASQKAFGDFTFTGYMRNQEIYATLTVDINSAPAGDYVLRYRFNDINSGESATVDQPFQIAAQ
;
A
#
# COMPACT_ATOMS: atom_id res chain seq x y z
N MET A 1 -1.68 3.63 -82.04
CA MET A 1 -0.55 3.29 -81.19
C MET A 1 -0.97 3.46 -79.69
N ARG A 2 -1.36 2.40 -78.99
CA ARG A 2 -1.74 2.45 -77.59
C ARG A 2 -0.55 1.86 -76.75
N ARG A 3 0.05 2.69 -75.85
CA ARG A 3 1.14 2.28 -74.95
C ARG A 3 0.52 1.74 -73.67
N HIS A 4 0.77 0.49 -73.37
CA HIS A 4 0.46 -0.15 -72.08
C HIS A 4 1.62 0.15 -71.12
N LEU A 5 1.33 0.80 -69.96
CA LEU A 5 2.24 0.83 -68.82
C LEU A 5 1.95 -0.36 -67.91
N PRO A 6 2.96 -1.06 -67.42
CA PRO A 6 2.77 -2.05 -66.35
C PRO A 6 2.70 -1.41 -64.98
N PHE A 7 1.67 -1.78 -64.25
CA PHE A 7 1.51 -1.46 -62.80
C PHE A 7 2.43 -2.37 -61.99
N LEU A 8 3.45 -1.79 -61.33
CA LEU A 8 4.25 -2.51 -60.35
C LEU A 8 3.50 -2.48 -59.02
N ALA A 9 2.99 -3.63 -58.58
CA ALA A 9 2.45 -3.81 -57.22
C ALA A 9 3.61 -4.05 -56.24
N ALA A 10 3.89 -3.07 -55.36
CA ALA A 10 4.82 -3.22 -54.29
C ALA A 10 4.16 -3.98 -53.13
N LEU A 11 4.61 -5.20 -52.88
CA LEU A 11 4.19 -6.05 -51.73
C LEU A 11 4.94 -5.55 -50.50
N ALA A 12 4.26 -4.80 -49.62
CA ALA A 12 4.80 -4.41 -48.31
C ALA A 12 4.67 -5.58 -47.33
N THR A 13 5.78 -6.25 -47.06
CA THR A 13 5.88 -7.27 -46.01
C THR A 13 5.94 -6.55 -44.67
N ALA A 14 4.85 -6.56 -43.88
CA ALA A 14 4.85 -6.10 -42.53
C ALA A 14 5.55 -7.16 -41.65
N VAL A 15 6.78 -6.88 -41.21
CA VAL A 15 7.47 -7.66 -40.19
C VAL A 15 6.87 -7.24 -38.84
N SER A 16 5.98 -8.07 -38.31
CA SER A 16 5.54 -7.97 -36.92
C SER A 16 6.68 -8.43 -36.01
N ILE A 17 7.38 -7.49 -35.39
CA ILE A 17 8.30 -7.77 -34.29
C ILE A 17 7.41 -8.09 -33.08
N GLY A 18 7.16 -9.37 -32.86
CA GLY A 18 6.57 -9.83 -31.61
C GLY A 18 7.61 -9.61 -30.50
N PHE A 19 7.33 -8.69 -29.59
CA PHE A 19 8.01 -8.67 -28.30
C PHE A 19 7.40 -9.84 -27.51
N ASP A 20 8.09 -10.96 -27.46
CA ASP A 20 7.85 -11.99 -26.44
C ASP A 20 8.24 -11.36 -25.10
N ALA A 21 7.27 -10.80 -24.38
CA ALA A 21 7.45 -10.45 -22.99
C ALA A 21 7.65 -11.75 -22.24
N GLU A 22 8.87 -12.06 -21.79
CA GLU A 22 9.12 -13.19 -20.89
C GLU A 22 8.20 -13.03 -19.66
N ALA A 23 7.42 -14.09 -19.40
CA ALA A 23 6.55 -14.16 -18.24
C ALA A 23 7.43 -14.07 -16.98
N GLY A 24 7.17 -13.06 -16.13
CA GLY A 24 7.96 -12.89 -14.91
C GLY A 24 7.59 -13.92 -13.82
N PRO A 25 8.36 -13.99 -12.73
CA PRO A 25 8.17 -14.96 -11.65
C PRO A 25 6.74 -15.00 -11.06
N LEU A 26 6.05 -13.86 -11.05
CA LEU A 26 4.66 -13.78 -10.60
C LEU A 26 3.71 -14.47 -11.57
N SER A 27 3.91 -14.31 -12.88
CA SER A 27 3.13 -14.98 -13.92
C SER A 27 3.32 -16.50 -13.88
N ASP A 28 4.56 -16.97 -13.72
CA ASP A 28 4.87 -18.40 -13.60
C ASP A 28 4.24 -19.01 -12.34
N ALA A 29 4.24 -18.30 -11.24
CA ALA A 29 3.59 -18.74 -10.00
C ALA A 29 2.06 -18.81 -10.16
N ALA A 30 1.45 -17.84 -10.85
CA ALA A 30 0.03 -17.86 -11.15
C ALA A 30 -0.35 -19.09 -12.00
N ALA A 31 0.39 -19.37 -13.07
CA ALA A 31 0.17 -20.55 -13.91
C ALA A 31 0.31 -21.87 -13.14
N ARG A 32 1.30 -21.99 -12.23
CA ARG A 32 1.45 -23.15 -11.34
C ARG A 32 0.26 -23.30 -10.40
N ALA A 33 -0.19 -22.21 -9.78
CA ALA A 33 -1.33 -22.24 -8.87
C ALA A 33 -2.63 -22.65 -9.57
N GLU A 34 -2.88 -22.14 -10.79
CA GLU A 34 -4.01 -22.57 -11.62
C GLU A 34 -3.95 -24.07 -11.94
N SER A 35 -2.78 -24.58 -12.30
CA SER A 35 -2.58 -26.02 -12.56
C SER A 35 -2.88 -26.87 -11.33
N GLN A 36 -2.38 -26.47 -10.15
CA GLN A 36 -2.63 -27.14 -8.87
C GLN A 36 -4.14 -27.13 -8.52
N ALA A 37 -4.81 -25.98 -8.67
CA ALA A 37 -6.25 -25.87 -8.44
C ALA A 37 -7.05 -26.80 -9.39
N ASN A 38 -6.69 -26.86 -10.66
CA ASN A 38 -7.34 -27.73 -11.65
C ASN A 38 -7.17 -29.24 -11.34
N THR A 39 -6.12 -29.62 -10.64
CA THR A 39 -5.91 -31.00 -10.16
C THR A 39 -6.52 -31.26 -8.79
N GLY A 40 -7.20 -30.28 -8.19
CA GLY A 40 -7.86 -30.37 -6.88
C GLY A 40 -6.94 -30.11 -5.69
N ASP A 41 -5.67 -29.74 -5.89
CA ASP A 41 -4.75 -29.40 -4.81
C ASP A 41 -4.89 -27.92 -4.40
N THR A 42 -6.03 -27.62 -3.78
CA THR A 42 -6.39 -26.24 -3.37
C THR A 42 -5.40 -25.64 -2.38
N ALA A 43 -4.86 -26.45 -1.46
CA ALA A 43 -3.93 -25.96 -0.45
C ALA A 43 -2.59 -25.55 -1.07
N ALA A 44 -2.04 -26.36 -1.98
CA ALA A 44 -0.81 -26.02 -2.69
C ALA A 44 -1.00 -24.82 -3.62
N ALA A 45 -2.14 -24.72 -4.32
CA ALA A 45 -2.47 -23.57 -5.16
C ALA A 45 -2.46 -22.26 -4.36
N TRP A 46 -3.13 -22.26 -3.20
CA TRP A 46 -3.17 -21.10 -2.32
C TRP A 46 -1.77 -20.71 -1.80
N GLU A 47 -0.99 -21.72 -1.34
CA GLU A 47 0.36 -21.47 -0.84
C GLU A 47 1.29 -20.89 -1.92
N THR A 48 1.18 -21.40 -3.16
CA THR A 48 1.94 -20.92 -4.31
C THR A 48 1.66 -19.43 -4.57
N LEU A 49 0.39 -19.01 -4.59
CA LEU A 49 0.01 -17.61 -4.80
C LEU A 49 0.47 -16.73 -3.63
N ARG A 50 0.25 -17.17 -2.41
CA ARG A 50 0.63 -16.43 -1.21
C ARG A 50 2.13 -16.15 -1.16
N GLN A 51 2.94 -17.16 -1.48
CA GLN A 51 4.40 -17.01 -1.54
C GLN A 51 4.81 -16.04 -2.67
N ALA A 52 4.19 -16.16 -3.84
CA ALA A 52 4.49 -15.29 -4.97
C ALA A 52 4.16 -13.81 -4.68
N VAL A 53 3.01 -13.53 -4.05
CA VAL A 53 2.63 -12.19 -3.61
C VAL A 53 3.62 -11.66 -2.57
N SER A 54 4.00 -12.51 -1.60
CA SER A 54 5.00 -12.18 -0.58
C SER A 54 6.36 -11.84 -1.19
N ASP A 55 6.83 -12.60 -2.17
CA ASP A 55 8.11 -12.34 -2.84
C ASP A 55 8.04 -11.08 -3.71
N PHE A 56 6.96 -10.91 -4.45
CA PHE A 56 6.73 -9.71 -5.26
C PHE A 56 6.70 -8.44 -4.40
N SER A 57 6.05 -8.47 -3.24
CA SER A 57 5.97 -7.32 -2.34
C SER A 57 7.35 -6.82 -1.89
N GLN A 58 8.36 -7.71 -1.82
CA GLN A 58 9.73 -7.34 -1.45
C GLN A 58 10.48 -6.61 -2.60
N THR A 59 9.92 -6.59 -3.80
CA THR A 59 10.46 -5.83 -4.94
C THR A 59 9.87 -4.44 -5.05
N LEU A 60 8.80 -4.15 -4.31
CA LEU A 60 8.12 -2.86 -4.32
C LEU A 60 8.84 -1.86 -3.40
N PRO A 61 8.92 -0.59 -3.77
CA PRO A 61 9.37 0.46 -2.87
C PRO A 61 8.38 0.59 -1.71
N PHE A 62 8.87 1.04 -0.56
CA PHE A 62 8.02 1.33 0.58
C PHE A 62 7.06 2.48 0.28
N ALA A 63 5.77 2.29 0.49
CA ALA A 63 4.72 3.26 0.18
C ALA A 63 3.52 3.13 1.13
N ILE A 64 2.60 4.09 1.07
CA ILE A 64 1.28 3.99 1.71
C ILE A 64 0.25 3.62 0.65
N GLY A 65 -0.31 2.42 0.76
CA GLY A 65 -1.32 1.91 -0.16
C GLY A 65 -2.69 2.52 0.09
N LYS A 66 -3.02 2.79 1.37
CA LYS A 66 -4.29 3.39 1.78
C LYS A 66 -4.14 4.18 3.06
N ALA A 67 -4.87 5.30 3.16
CA ALA A 67 -5.07 6.05 4.40
C ALA A 67 -6.46 6.67 4.39
N VAL A 68 -7.30 6.33 5.38
CA VAL A 68 -8.67 6.82 5.49
C VAL A 68 -9.02 7.13 6.94
N PHE A 69 -9.85 8.14 7.17
CA PHE A 69 -10.49 8.32 8.46
C PHE A 69 -11.59 7.27 8.63
N VAL A 70 -11.71 6.74 9.84
CA VAL A 70 -12.69 5.71 10.18
C VAL A 70 -13.55 6.15 11.35
N ALA A 71 -14.81 5.70 11.36
CA ALA A 71 -15.79 6.08 12.38
C ALA A 71 -15.50 5.43 13.75
N ALA A 72 -14.83 4.26 13.74
CA ALA A 72 -14.43 3.52 14.92
C ALA A 72 -13.13 2.75 14.64
N ALA A 73 -12.48 2.24 15.69
CA ALA A 73 -11.29 1.41 15.54
C ALA A 73 -11.59 0.20 14.65
N PRO A 74 -10.74 -0.09 13.63
CA PRO A 74 -10.88 -1.25 12.76
C PRO A 74 -10.85 -2.56 13.57
N VAL A 75 -11.58 -3.56 13.10
CA VAL A 75 -11.59 -4.90 13.72
C VAL A 75 -10.63 -5.88 13.02
N GLY A 76 -10.05 -5.48 11.89
CA GLY A 76 -9.08 -6.27 11.12
C GLY A 76 -8.62 -5.55 9.86
N TYR A 77 -7.73 -6.20 9.10
CA TYR A 77 -7.27 -5.70 7.80
C TYR A 77 -8.46 -5.59 6.83
N ALA A 78 -8.61 -4.41 6.21
CA ALA A 78 -9.75 -4.05 5.35
C ALA A 78 -11.14 -4.16 6.03
N MET A 79 -11.19 -4.30 7.37
CA MET A 79 -12.43 -4.46 8.14
C MET A 79 -12.68 -3.22 9.01
N TYR A 80 -13.13 -2.15 8.39
CA TYR A 80 -13.38 -0.84 9.01
C TYR A 80 -14.62 -0.17 8.42
N GLU A 81 -15.18 0.78 9.17
CA GLU A 81 -16.23 1.69 8.71
C GLU A 81 -15.58 3.03 8.34
N PRO A 82 -15.53 3.43 7.06
CA PRO A 82 -14.97 4.73 6.70
C PRO A 82 -15.84 5.86 7.24
N LYS A 83 -15.21 6.93 7.73
CA LYS A 83 -15.92 8.16 8.05
C LYS A 83 -16.43 8.79 6.74
N GLN A 84 -17.68 9.24 6.72
CA GLN A 84 -18.35 9.72 5.49
C GLN A 84 -17.76 11.04 4.97
N ASP A 85 -17.22 11.85 5.89
CA ASP A 85 -16.55 13.10 5.60
C ASP A 85 -15.31 13.25 6.49
N SER A 86 -14.49 14.27 6.24
CA SER A 86 -13.32 14.60 7.05
C SER A 86 -13.60 15.76 8.03
N THR A 87 -14.85 15.99 8.42
CA THR A 87 -15.25 16.99 9.40
C THR A 87 -15.39 16.35 10.78
N PHE A 88 -14.76 16.95 11.77
CA PHE A 88 -14.75 16.50 13.16
C PHE A 88 -15.30 17.57 14.07
N LYS A 89 -15.99 17.17 15.13
CA LYS A 89 -16.43 18.08 16.19
C LYS A 89 -15.26 18.38 17.14
N ALA A 90 -15.30 19.50 17.79
CA ALA A 90 -14.35 19.81 18.87
C ALA A 90 -14.38 18.68 19.93
N GLY A 91 -13.22 18.11 20.24
CA GLY A 91 -13.07 16.98 21.17
C GLY A 91 -13.36 15.60 20.58
N GLU A 92 -13.73 15.51 19.31
CA GLU A 92 -13.82 14.21 18.61
C GLU A 92 -12.40 13.69 18.32
N LYS A 93 -12.20 12.37 18.44
CA LYS A 93 -10.92 11.75 18.10
C LYS A 93 -10.84 11.49 16.60
N LEU A 94 -9.70 11.88 16.00
CA LEU A 94 -9.38 11.45 14.65
C LEU A 94 -8.81 10.03 14.71
N VAL A 95 -9.49 9.10 14.06
CA VAL A 95 -8.99 7.72 13.93
C VAL A 95 -8.67 7.47 12.46
N SER A 96 -7.40 7.20 12.16
CA SER A 96 -6.92 6.85 10.83
C SER A 96 -6.63 5.36 10.73
N TYR A 97 -7.12 4.74 9.67
CA TYR A 97 -6.71 3.41 9.20
C TYR A 97 -5.70 3.59 8.07
N VAL A 98 -4.51 3.00 8.18
CA VAL A 98 -3.43 3.17 7.20
C VAL A 98 -2.82 1.82 6.85
N GLU A 99 -2.68 1.53 5.56
CA GLU A 99 -2.04 0.32 5.03
C GLU A 99 -0.66 0.67 4.45
N PRO A 100 0.45 0.38 5.14
CA PRO A 100 1.79 0.43 4.55
C PRO A 100 1.98 -0.77 3.60
N VAL A 101 2.65 -0.55 2.47
CA VAL A 101 3.02 -1.58 1.49
C VAL A 101 4.51 -1.55 1.19
N GLY A 102 5.10 -2.68 0.75
CA GLY A 102 6.52 -2.76 0.46
C GLY A 102 7.41 -2.78 1.72
N LEU A 103 6.85 -3.16 2.90
CA LEU A 103 7.62 -3.30 4.14
C LEU A 103 8.73 -4.33 4.00
N THR A 104 9.92 -4.00 4.47
CA THR A 104 11.07 -4.90 4.48
C THR A 104 11.00 -5.87 5.66
N TRP A 105 11.17 -7.15 5.38
CA TRP A 105 11.18 -8.21 6.36
C TRP A 105 12.58 -8.77 6.57
N LYS A 106 12.94 -9.06 7.80
CA LYS A 106 14.21 -9.72 8.18
C LYS A 106 13.94 -10.98 9.01
N LYS A 107 14.94 -11.84 9.14
CA LYS A 107 14.87 -12.98 10.07
C LYS A 107 14.77 -12.49 11.50
N ALA A 108 13.89 -13.13 12.28
CA ALA A 108 13.68 -12.88 13.71
C ALA A 108 14.06 -14.14 14.51
N GLY A 109 15.27 -14.15 15.07
CA GLY A 109 15.80 -15.32 15.78
C GLY A 109 16.09 -16.52 14.86
N ASP A 110 16.19 -17.71 15.45
CA ASP A 110 16.62 -18.96 14.77
C ASP A 110 15.46 -19.89 14.41
N GLU A 111 14.22 -19.57 14.77
CA GLU A 111 13.06 -20.44 14.64
C GLU A 111 12.31 -20.31 13.29
N GLY A 112 12.94 -19.77 12.27
CA GLY A 112 12.31 -19.56 10.94
C GLY A 112 11.28 -18.43 10.92
N LYS A 113 11.23 -17.59 11.97
CA LYS A 113 10.37 -16.41 12.04
C LYS A 113 10.97 -15.26 11.21
N VAL A 114 10.09 -14.38 10.74
CA VAL A 114 10.42 -13.12 10.09
C VAL A 114 9.75 -11.97 10.83
N GLU A 115 10.36 -10.79 10.76
CA GLU A 115 9.89 -9.59 11.44
C GLU A 115 9.95 -8.37 10.52
N THR A 116 8.95 -7.53 10.61
CA THR A 116 8.99 -6.15 10.10
C THR A 116 8.65 -5.19 11.22
N ARG A 117 9.25 -3.99 11.18
CA ARG A 117 9.00 -2.92 12.13
C ARG A 117 8.98 -1.57 11.43
N PHE A 118 8.01 -0.74 11.76
CA PHE A 118 7.97 0.66 11.33
C PHE A 118 7.52 1.57 12.46
N THR A 119 8.00 2.81 12.41
CA THR A 119 7.53 3.89 13.28
C THR A 119 6.74 4.89 12.48
N VAL A 120 5.91 5.67 13.16
CA VAL A 120 5.08 6.72 12.56
C VAL A 120 5.37 8.04 13.27
N ASP A 121 5.78 9.05 12.52
CA ASP A 121 5.82 10.44 12.98
C ASP A 121 4.52 11.13 12.60
N LEU A 122 4.08 12.08 13.43
CA LEU A 122 2.87 12.85 13.26
C LEU A 122 3.21 14.34 13.11
N GLU A 123 2.54 15.00 12.17
CA GLU A 123 2.48 16.48 12.09
C GLU A 123 1.03 16.91 11.87
N ILE A 124 0.63 18.01 12.52
CA ILE A 124 -0.61 18.73 12.24
C ILE A 124 -0.21 20.08 11.66
N MET A 125 -0.74 20.42 10.50
CA MET A 125 -0.40 21.64 9.77
C MET A 125 -1.66 22.45 9.49
N ASN A 126 -1.47 23.77 9.27
CA ASN A 126 -2.48 24.59 8.64
C ASN A 126 -2.50 24.34 7.10
N PRO A 127 -3.49 24.86 6.35
CA PRO A 127 -3.55 24.70 4.89
C PRO A 127 -2.36 25.33 4.15
N ASP A 128 -1.66 26.29 4.75
CA ASP A 128 -0.49 26.97 4.18
C ASP A 128 0.79 26.12 4.34
N GLY A 129 0.71 25.00 5.09
CA GLY A 129 1.82 24.08 5.32
C GLY A 129 2.67 24.37 6.56
N ASP A 130 2.28 25.33 7.39
CA ASP A 130 2.97 25.60 8.66
C ASP A 130 2.64 24.49 9.66
N VAL A 131 3.68 23.93 10.29
CA VAL A 131 3.53 22.88 11.31
C VAL A 131 3.08 23.51 12.64
N LEU A 132 1.88 23.15 13.08
CA LEU A 132 1.28 23.60 14.32
C LEU A 132 1.63 22.69 15.50
N ALA A 133 1.75 21.40 15.24
CA ALA A 133 2.14 20.40 16.23
C ALA A 133 2.87 19.25 15.54
N SER A 134 3.80 18.63 16.24
CA SER A 134 4.51 17.43 15.74
C SER A 134 4.87 16.48 16.88
N GLN A 135 4.89 15.19 16.57
CA GLN A 135 5.35 14.15 17.48
C GLN A 135 6.14 13.10 16.72
N LYS A 136 7.41 12.90 17.07
CA LYS A 136 8.22 11.80 16.59
C LYS A 136 7.85 10.50 17.29
N ALA A 137 7.95 9.39 16.56
CA ALA A 137 7.60 8.05 17.05
C ALA A 137 6.21 8.03 17.74
N PHE A 138 5.22 8.72 17.14
CA PHE A 138 3.84 8.72 17.59
C PHE A 138 3.26 7.29 17.64
N GLY A 139 3.67 6.43 16.71
CA GLY A 139 3.39 4.99 16.68
C GLY A 139 4.67 4.18 16.46
N ASP A 140 4.71 2.97 17.05
CA ASP A 140 5.78 1.98 16.86
C ASP A 140 5.13 0.61 16.73
N PHE A 141 5.29 -0.03 15.60
CA PHE A 141 4.61 -1.25 15.21
C PHE A 141 5.62 -2.32 14.83
N THR A 142 5.51 -3.49 15.46
CA THR A 142 6.32 -4.67 15.17
C THR A 142 5.42 -5.85 14.87
N PHE A 143 5.69 -6.53 13.77
CA PHE A 143 4.96 -7.73 13.35
C PHE A 143 5.96 -8.88 13.19
N THR A 144 5.70 -9.99 13.88
CA THR A 144 6.52 -11.20 13.82
C THR A 144 5.65 -12.39 13.44
N GLY A 145 6.09 -13.21 12.50
CA GLY A 145 5.37 -14.40 12.06
C GLY A 145 6.27 -15.39 11.34
N TYR A 146 5.68 -16.49 10.87
CA TYR A 146 6.39 -17.53 10.10
C TYR A 146 6.37 -17.24 8.58
N MET A 147 5.77 -16.13 8.18
CA MET A 147 5.74 -15.66 6.81
C MET A 147 5.67 -14.12 6.79
N ARG A 148 6.06 -13.52 5.67
CA ARG A 148 5.90 -12.10 5.40
C ARG A 148 4.44 -11.80 5.11
N ASN A 149 3.69 -11.38 6.13
CA ASN A 149 2.28 -11.04 5.99
C ASN A 149 2.12 -9.75 5.18
N GLN A 150 1.15 -9.73 4.26
CA GLN A 150 0.82 -8.56 3.46
C GLN A 150 -0.40 -7.80 4.01
N GLU A 151 -1.14 -8.41 4.93
CA GLU A 151 -2.31 -7.83 5.57
C GLU A 151 -1.90 -7.04 6.83
N ILE A 152 -1.11 -5.98 6.62
CA ILE A 152 -0.64 -5.10 7.70
C ILE A 152 -1.35 -3.75 7.62
N TYR A 153 -1.81 -3.28 8.76
CA TYR A 153 -2.37 -1.94 8.92
C TYR A 153 -1.97 -1.33 10.26
N ALA A 154 -2.01 -0.01 10.32
CA ALA A 154 -1.90 0.77 11.54
C ALA A 154 -3.21 1.47 11.83
N THR A 155 -3.62 1.48 13.10
CA THR A 155 -4.67 2.35 13.62
C THR A 155 -4.00 3.47 14.40
N LEU A 156 -4.21 4.71 13.96
CA LEU A 156 -3.62 5.89 14.56
C LEU A 156 -4.75 6.77 15.11
N THR A 157 -4.71 7.06 16.40
CA THR A 157 -5.74 7.90 17.07
C THR A 157 -5.11 9.19 17.55
N VAL A 158 -5.61 10.31 17.04
CA VAL A 158 -5.14 11.67 17.41
C VAL A 158 -6.22 12.39 18.19
N ASP A 159 -5.81 12.98 19.30
CA ASP A 159 -6.67 13.79 20.18
C ASP A 159 -6.52 15.27 19.83
N ILE A 160 -7.63 15.93 19.42
CA ILE A 160 -7.63 17.32 18.96
C ILE A 160 -8.44 18.24 19.90
N ASN A 161 -8.48 17.92 21.18
CA ASN A 161 -9.38 18.56 22.18
C ASN A 161 -9.26 20.08 22.27
N SER A 162 -8.14 20.68 21.91
CA SER A 162 -7.86 22.11 22.03
C SER A 162 -7.65 22.84 20.72
N ALA A 163 -7.83 22.17 19.57
CA ALA A 163 -7.66 22.83 18.29
C ALA A 163 -8.89 23.69 17.95
N PRO A 164 -8.70 24.96 17.49
CA PRO A 164 -9.79 25.83 17.05
C PRO A 164 -10.55 25.24 15.84
N ALA A 165 -11.77 25.76 15.60
CA ALA A 165 -12.47 25.46 14.34
C ALA A 165 -11.66 25.99 13.15
N GLY A 166 -11.57 25.19 12.08
CA GLY A 166 -10.78 25.50 10.89
C GLY A 166 -10.38 24.27 10.08
N ASP A 167 -9.63 24.54 9.03
CA ASP A 167 -9.09 23.51 8.13
C ASP A 167 -7.65 23.17 8.53
N TYR A 168 -7.31 21.90 8.44
CA TYR A 168 -6.03 21.35 8.85
C TYR A 168 -5.58 20.24 7.89
N VAL A 169 -4.29 19.89 7.97
CA VAL A 169 -3.72 18.70 7.32
C VAL A 169 -3.04 17.86 8.40
N LEU A 170 -3.47 16.61 8.52
CA LEU A 170 -2.81 15.59 9.32
C LEU A 170 -1.83 14.84 8.44
N ARG A 171 -0.54 14.96 8.74
CA ARG A 171 0.53 14.26 8.04
C ARG A 171 1.09 13.13 8.90
N TYR A 172 1.13 11.94 8.35
CA TYR A 172 1.88 10.83 8.89
C TYR A 172 3.10 10.53 8.02
N ARG A 173 4.26 10.38 8.65
CA ARG A 173 5.46 9.85 8.03
C ARG A 173 5.76 8.48 8.64
N PHE A 174 5.62 7.46 7.82
CA PHE A 174 5.97 6.08 8.15
C PHE A 174 7.44 5.85 7.83
N ASN A 175 8.17 5.24 8.76
CA ASN A 175 9.60 4.94 8.60
C ASN A 175 9.78 3.43 8.76
N ASP A 176 10.13 2.72 7.68
CA ASP A 176 10.50 1.31 7.73
C ASP A 176 11.87 1.17 8.39
N ILE A 177 11.92 0.56 9.56
CA ILE A 177 13.14 0.42 10.36
C ILE A 177 14.14 -0.56 9.73
N ASN A 178 13.66 -1.50 8.93
CA ASN A 178 14.52 -2.52 8.33
C ASN A 178 15.23 -2.04 7.06
N SER A 179 14.58 -1.22 6.22
CA SER A 179 15.18 -0.63 5.01
C SER A 179 15.76 0.76 5.25
N GLY A 180 15.22 1.52 6.21
CA GLY A 180 15.48 2.94 6.40
C GLY A 180 14.66 3.84 5.44
N GLU A 181 13.81 3.28 4.60
CA GLU A 181 12.92 4.04 3.73
C GLU A 181 11.77 4.70 4.50
N SER A 182 11.22 5.76 3.92
CA SER A 182 10.08 6.47 4.53
C SER A 182 9.03 6.80 3.47
N ALA A 183 7.77 6.75 3.87
CA ALA A 183 6.63 7.18 3.06
C ALA A 183 5.75 8.14 3.86
N THR A 184 5.18 9.14 3.18
CA THR A 184 4.36 10.18 3.80
C THR A 184 2.97 10.17 3.20
N VAL A 185 1.95 10.41 4.03
CA VAL A 185 0.56 10.60 3.61
C VAL A 185 -0.05 11.76 4.33
N ASP A 186 -0.77 12.59 3.59
CA ASP A 186 -1.53 13.74 4.07
C ASP A 186 -3.03 13.43 4.05
N GLN A 187 -3.70 13.73 5.16
CA GLN A 187 -5.14 13.59 5.32
C GLN A 187 -5.72 14.97 5.69
N PRO A 188 -6.28 15.74 4.74
CA PRO A 188 -6.99 16.98 5.04
C PRO A 188 -8.21 16.71 5.91
N PHE A 189 -8.44 17.57 6.90
CA PHE A 189 -9.60 17.49 7.78
C PHE A 189 -10.04 18.88 8.24
N GLN A 190 -11.28 18.97 8.73
CA GLN A 190 -11.86 20.19 9.28
C GLN A 190 -12.35 19.96 10.71
N ILE A 191 -12.15 20.95 11.57
CA ILE A 191 -12.81 21.04 12.87
C ILE A 191 -13.99 22.00 12.72
N ALA A 192 -15.19 21.49 12.95
CA ALA A 192 -16.42 22.28 12.87
C ALA A 192 -16.46 23.38 13.93
N ALA A 193 -17.04 24.53 13.58
CA ALA A 193 -17.42 25.54 14.55
C ALA A 193 -18.50 24.99 15.50
N GLN A 194 -18.42 25.36 16.78
CA GLN A 194 -19.43 25.01 17.79
C GLN A 194 -20.72 25.80 17.58
#